data_ac57ca85af587ec065a53286baa5c77e
#
_entry.id   ac57ca85af587ec065a53286baa5c77e
#
_cell.length_a   1.000
_cell.length_b   1.000
_cell.length_c   1.000
_cell.angle_alpha   90.00
_cell.angle_beta   90.00
_cell.angle_gamma   90.00
#
_symmetry.space_group_name_H-M   'P 1'
#
loop_
_entity.id
_entity.type
_entity.pdbx_description
1 polymer ?
#
loop_
_entity_poly.entity_id
_entity_poly.type
_entity_poly.pdbx_seq_one_letter_code
_entity_poly.pdbx_strand_id
1 'polypeptide(L)'
;LKLSREKILENFLNKEYFCYMTGFIAGMPFLGDLDENMRAQRLETPRVKVPKGSVALTEQFANIYTFESPGGWNILGNTPLDVFDSSKEDKPNLINPGDTVIFKEITLNQYKNYNE
;
A
#
# COMPACT_ATOMS: atom_id res chain seq x y z
N LEU A 1 15.49 -5.69 3.14
CA LEU A 1 15.41 -6.80 2.20
C LEU A 1 16.74 -6.99 1.49
N LYS A 2 17.08 -8.24 1.24
CA LYS A 2 18.34 -8.60 0.55
C LYS A 2 18.18 -8.67 -0.97
N LEU A 3 17.17 -8.01 -1.49
CA LEU A 3 16.86 -7.99 -2.92
C LEU A 3 17.18 -6.63 -3.52
N SER A 4 17.54 -6.59 -4.80
CA SER A 4 17.66 -5.34 -5.52
C SER A 4 16.28 -4.69 -5.66
N ARG A 5 16.25 -3.37 -5.90
CA ARG A 5 15.01 -2.63 -6.12
C ARG A 5 14.18 -3.25 -7.24
N GLU A 6 14.83 -3.61 -8.35
CA GLU A 6 14.15 -4.22 -9.50
C GLU A 6 13.51 -5.56 -9.13
N LYS A 7 14.21 -6.37 -8.35
CA LYS A 7 13.72 -7.67 -7.93
C LYS A 7 12.56 -7.54 -6.95
N ILE A 8 12.61 -6.55 -6.05
CA ILE A 8 11.51 -6.25 -5.14
C ILE A 8 10.26 -5.90 -5.93
N LEU A 9 10.37 -5.00 -6.91
CA LEU A 9 9.23 -4.60 -7.74
C LEU A 9 8.71 -5.78 -8.55
N GLU A 10 9.59 -6.57 -9.16
CA GLU A 10 9.21 -7.76 -9.91
C GLU A 10 8.40 -8.74 -9.06
N ASN A 11 8.82 -8.97 -7.82
CA ASN A 11 8.14 -9.89 -6.92
C ASN A 11 6.84 -9.33 -6.35
N PHE A 12 6.73 -8.02 -6.26
CA PHE A 12 5.56 -7.37 -5.66
C PHE A 12 4.42 -7.13 -6.66
N LEU A 13 4.77 -6.67 -7.87
CA LEU A 13 3.78 -6.28 -8.88
C LEU A 13 3.14 -7.48 -9.56
N ASN A 14 1.91 -7.26 -10.08
CA ASN A 14 1.17 -8.26 -10.86
C ASN A 14 0.85 -9.56 -10.11
N LYS A 15 0.86 -9.48 -8.79
CA LYS A 15 0.49 -10.59 -7.90
C LYS A 15 -0.83 -10.27 -7.23
N GLU A 16 -1.64 -11.28 -6.96
CA GLU A 16 -2.90 -11.11 -6.24
C GLU A 16 -2.64 -11.08 -4.74
N TYR A 17 -3.19 -10.07 -4.07
CA TYR A 17 -3.17 -9.95 -2.62
C TYR A 17 -4.59 -9.96 -2.10
N PHE A 18 -4.80 -10.66 -1.00
CA PHE A 18 -6.10 -10.74 -0.34
C PHE A 18 -6.15 -9.68 0.77
N CYS A 19 -7.25 -8.92 0.82
CA CYS A 19 -7.45 -7.95 1.90
C CYS A 19 -8.05 -8.67 3.10
N TYR A 20 -7.26 -8.82 4.15
CA TYR A 20 -7.70 -9.49 5.38
C TYR A 20 -8.53 -8.57 6.26
N MET A 21 -8.16 -7.30 6.33
CA MET A 21 -8.83 -6.34 7.18
C MET A 21 -8.50 -4.91 6.74
N THR A 22 -9.28 -3.96 7.24
CA THR A 22 -8.94 -2.54 7.20
C THR A 22 -8.82 -2.05 8.64
N GLY A 23 -7.87 -1.17 8.90
CA GLY A 23 -7.69 -0.67 10.26
C GLY A 23 -6.41 0.10 10.45
N PHE A 24 -6.07 0.38 11.69
CA PHE A 24 -5.01 1.26 12.13
C PHE A 24 -5.35 2.72 11.83
N ILE A 25 -5.60 3.06 10.57
CA ILE A 25 -6.22 4.32 10.16
C ILE A 25 -7.39 3.99 9.24
N ALA A 26 -8.33 4.93 9.10
CA ALA A 26 -9.58 4.67 8.36
C ALA A 26 -9.30 4.20 6.93
N GLY A 27 -9.90 3.08 6.56
CA GLY A 27 -9.82 2.53 5.22
C GLY A 27 -8.47 1.98 4.79
N MET A 28 -7.50 1.88 5.70
CA MET A 28 -6.17 1.34 5.40
C MET A 28 -6.25 -0.18 5.26
N PRO A 29 -6.00 -0.74 4.05
CA PRO A 29 -6.12 -2.17 3.85
C PRO A 29 -4.86 -2.92 4.26
N PHE A 30 -5.05 -4.10 4.85
CA PHE A 30 -3.96 -5.03 5.16
C PHE A 30 -4.02 -6.15 4.13
N LEU A 31 -3.09 -6.13 3.20
CA LEU A 31 -3.05 -7.00 2.03
C LEU A 31 -1.98 -8.06 2.21
N GLY A 32 -2.29 -9.30 1.99
CA GLY A 32 -1.33 -10.39 2.14
C GLY A 32 -1.66 -11.58 1.26
N ASP A 33 -0.89 -12.58 1.33
CA ASP A 33 0.38 -12.61 2.08
C ASP A 33 1.53 -12.25 1.15
N LEU A 34 2.52 -11.52 1.66
CA LEU A 34 3.76 -11.30 0.92
C LEU A 34 4.54 -12.61 0.80
N ASP A 35 5.25 -12.79 -0.31
CA ASP A 35 6.19 -13.87 -0.45
C ASP A 35 7.24 -13.79 0.67
N GLU A 36 7.72 -14.93 1.11
CA GLU A 36 8.63 -15.00 2.25
C GLU A 36 9.86 -14.10 2.06
N ASN A 37 10.40 -14.03 0.86
CA ASN A 37 11.56 -13.19 0.54
C ASN A 37 11.24 -11.69 0.45
N MET A 38 9.97 -11.31 0.55
CA MET A 38 9.50 -9.93 0.52
C MET A 38 9.15 -9.41 1.92
N ARG A 39 9.27 -10.25 2.94
CA ARG A 39 8.91 -9.87 4.31
C ARG A 39 10.05 -9.10 4.97
N ALA A 40 9.74 -7.97 5.55
CA ALA A 40 10.70 -7.10 6.21
C ALA A 40 10.16 -6.66 7.56
N GLN A 41 11.05 -6.40 8.51
CA GLN A 41 10.66 -5.88 9.81
C GLN A 41 10.31 -4.41 9.72
N ARG A 42 9.50 -3.94 10.65
CA ARG A 42 9.20 -2.51 10.78
C ARG A 42 10.50 -1.75 11.04
N LEU A 43 10.51 -0.49 10.62
CA LEU A 43 11.65 0.40 10.92
C LEU A 43 11.78 0.57 12.43
N GLU A 44 13.01 0.55 12.95
CA GLU A 44 13.28 0.81 14.38
C GLU A 44 12.82 2.21 14.77
N THR A 45 13.09 3.19 13.90
CA THR A 45 12.63 4.56 14.10
C THR A 45 11.55 4.85 13.08
N PRO A 46 10.27 5.00 13.50
CA PRO A 46 9.19 5.33 12.58
C PRO A 46 9.42 6.67 11.89
N ARG A 47 8.97 6.77 10.64
CA ARG A 47 8.99 8.03 9.91
C ARG A 47 7.97 8.99 10.54
N VAL A 48 8.32 10.26 10.64
CA VAL A 48 7.43 11.30 11.17
C VAL A 48 6.24 11.50 10.25
N LYS A 49 6.49 11.49 8.93
CA LYS A 49 5.47 11.70 7.91
C LYS A 49 5.59 10.65 6.81
N VAL A 50 4.53 9.86 6.66
CA VAL A 50 4.37 8.96 5.51
C VAL A 50 3.30 9.57 4.63
N PRO A 51 3.60 9.90 3.36
CA PRO A 51 2.62 10.55 2.49
C PRO A 51 1.38 9.69 2.25
N LYS A 52 0.24 10.35 2.09
CA LYS A 52 -0.99 9.70 1.64
C LYS A 52 -0.74 8.95 0.34
N GLY A 53 -1.29 7.76 0.21
CA GLY A 53 -1.14 6.93 -0.97
C GLY A 53 0.14 6.10 -1.00
N SER A 54 0.98 6.19 0.03
CA SER A 54 2.20 5.39 0.10
C SER A 54 1.85 3.91 0.16
N VAL A 55 2.46 3.14 -0.75
CA VAL A 55 2.36 1.69 -0.78
C VAL A 55 3.56 1.16 -0.01
N ALA A 56 3.30 0.42 1.05
CA ALA A 56 4.34 0.00 1.98
C ALA A 56 4.18 -1.45 2.39
N LEU A 57 5.25 -2.01 2.94
CA LEU A 57 5.20 -3.38 3.45
C LEU A 57 5.93 -3.52 4.78
N THR A 58 5.45 -4.47 5.58
CA THR A 58 6.11 -4.91 6.78
C THR A 58 5.64 -6.33 7.11
N GLU A 59 6.55 -7.16 7.61
CA GLU A 59 6.24 -8.55 7.92
C GLU A 59 5.55 -9.24 6.74
N GLN A 60 4.35 -9.78 6.92
CA GLN A 60 3.64 -10.53 5.88
C GLN A 60 2.65 -9.68 5.09
N PHE A 61 2.51 -8.40 5.42
CA PHE A 61 1.48 -7.54 4.83
C PHE A 61 2.05 -6.40 3.99
N ALA A 62 1.27 -6.00 2.98
CA ALA A 62 1.39 -4.72 2.31
C ALA A 62 0.19 -3.86 2.72
N ASN A 63 0.34 -2.55 2.64
CA ASN A 63 -0.76 -1.64 2.87
C ASN A 63 -0.64 -0.39 2.00
N ILE A 64 -1.70 0.42 2.01
CA ILE A 64 -1.74 1.71 1.36
C ILE A 64 -2.18 2.73 2.40
N TYR A 65 -1.35 3.73 2.66
CA TYR A 65 -1.68 4.78 3.62
C TYR A 65 -2.80 5.66 3.07
N THR A 66 -3.88 5.77 3.82
CA THR A 66 -5.07 6.54 3.41
C THR A 66 -4.96 8.01 3.79
N PHE A 67 -4.09 8.35 4.71
CA PHE A 67 -3.81 9.71 5.16
C PHE A 67 -2.31 9.86 5.40
N GLU A 68 -1.82 11.12 5.32
CA GLU A 68 -0.47 11.39 5.81
C GLU A 68 -0.42 11.13 7.31
N SER A 69 0.52 10.30 7.74
CA SER A 69 0.61 9.89 9.15
C SER A 69 2.01 9.35 9.44
N PRO A 70 2.41 9.29 10.72
CA PRO A 70 3.66 8.61 11.07
C PRO A 70 3.53 7.11 10.88
N GLY A 71 4.63 6.42 10.61
CA GLY A 71 4.61 4.98 10.47
C GLY A 71 5.98 4.36 10.27
N GLY A 72 6.07 3.08 10.63
CA GLY A 72 7.32 2.30 10.57
C GLY A 72 7.36 1.27 9.45
N TRP A 73 6.49 1.37 8.44
CA TRP A 73 6.48 0.45 7.32
C TRP A 73 7.51 0.86 6.25
N ASN A 74 7.95 -0.12 5.48
CA ASN A 74 8.92 0.09 4.41
C ASN A 74 8.19 0.52 3.13
N ILE A 75 8.45 1.73 2.64
CA ILE A 75 7.73 2.33 1.52
C ILE A 75 8.31 1.83 0.19
N LEU A 76 7.44 1.31 -0.69
CA LEU A 76 7.79 0.89 -2.05
C LEU A 76 7.41 1.92 -3.11
N GLY A 77 6.34 2.63 -2.93
CA GLY A 77 5.82 3.54 -3.94
C GLY A 77 4.62 4.32 -3.46
N ASN A 78 3.88 4.90 -4.41
CA ASN A 78 2.72 5.72 -4.11
C ASN A 78 1.65 5.52 -5.18
N THR A 79 0.37 5.59 -4.78
CA THR A 79 -0.75 5.56 -5.69
C THR A 79 -1.49 6.89 -5.68
N PRO A 80 -1.96 7.38 -6.85
CA PRO A 80 -2.80 8.58 -6.90
C PRO A 80 -4.26 8.34 -6.51
N LEU A 81 -4.65 7.09 -6.29
CA LEU A 81 -6.02 6.72 -5.94
C LEU A 81 -6.38 7.16 -4.52
N ASP A 82 -7.63 7.61 -4.35
CA ASP A 82 -8.20 7.81 -3.01
C ASP A 82 -8.70 6.47 -2.49
N VAL A 83 -7.91 5.83 -1.66
CA VAL A 83 -8.24 4.52 -1.09
C VAL A 83 -9.31 4.64 -0.02
N PHE A 84 -9.39 5.80 0.62
CA PHE A 84 -10.47 6.13 1.54
C PHE A 84 -11.00 7.52 1.20
N ASP A 85 -12.32 7.63 1.00
CA ASP A 85 -13.01 8.90 0.71
C ASP A 85 -14.26 9.00 1.56
N SER A 86 -14.20 9.78 2.63
CA SER A 86 -15.29 9.94 3.59
C SER A 86 -16.51 10.63 2.98
N SER A 87 -16.36 11.31 1.83
CA SER A 87 -17.48 11.93 1.14
C SER A 87 -18.41 10.92 0.46
N LYS A 88 -17.94 9.69 0.28
CA LYS A 88 -18.72 8.59 -0.28
C LYS A 88 -19.39 7.82 0.85
N GLU A 89 -20.59 8.26 1.26
CA GLU A 89 -21.29 7.74 2.43
C GLU A 89 -21.50 6.22 2.42
N ASP A 90 -21.88 5.65 1.27
CA ASP A 90 -22.17 4.22 1.16
C ASP A 90 -20.94 3.34 1.06
N LYS A 91 -19.88 3.84 0.39
CA LYS A 91 -18.66 3.06 0.13
C LYS A 91 -17.42 3.95 0.27
N PRO A 92 -17.06 4.35 1.48
CA PRO A 92 -15.89 5.21 1.67
C PRO A 92 -14.56 4.50 1.37
N ASN A 93 -14.51 3.17 1.54
CA ASN A 93 -13.31 2.37 1.29
C ASN A 93 -13.27 1.88 -0.15
N LEU A 94 -12.18 2.14 -0.86
CA LEU A 94 -11.95 1.56 -2.17
C LEU A 94 -11.72 0.05 -2.06
N ILE A 95 -10.98 -0.36 -1.04
CA ILE A 95 -10.62 -1.76 -0.79
C ILE A 95 -11.27 -2.20 0.51
N ASN A 96 -11.98 -3.32 0.48
CA ASN A 96 -12.69 -3.88 1.63
C ASN A 96 -12.16 -5.27 1.97
N PRO A 97 -12.34 -5.74 3.22
CA PRO A 97 -11.98 -7.11 3.57
C PRO A 97 -12.63 -8.11 2.61
N GLY A 98 -11.86 -9.08 2.16
CA GLY A 98 -12.29 -10.06 1.18
C GLY A 98 -11.96 -9.71 -0.26
N ASP A 99 -11.57 -8.47 -0.53
CA ASP A 99 -11.19 -8.06 -1.89
C ASP A 99 -9.83 -8.63 -2.28
N THR A 100 -9.65 -8.83 -3.59
CA THR A 100 -8.37 -9.17 -4.19
C THR A 100 -7.80 -7.95 -4.89
N VAL A 101 -6.53 -7.66 -4.63
CA VAL A 101 -5.85 -6.46 -5.15
C VAL A 101 -4.62 -6.88 -5.94
N ILE A 102 -4.45 -6.26 -7.11
CA ILE A 102 -3.26 -6.42 -7.94
C ILE A 102 -2.65 -5.04 -8.15
N PHE A 103 -1.36 -4.90 -7.87
CA PHE A 103 -0.63 -3.66 -8.09
C PHE A 103 0.01 -3.66 -9.46
N LYS A 104 -0.10 -2.54 -10.18
CA LYS A 104 0.52 -2.33 -11.48
C LYS A 104 1.29 -1.02 -11.47
N GLU A 105 2.47 -1.04 -12.08
CA GLU A 105 3.27 0.18 -12.21
C GLU A 105 2.66 1.09 -13.27
N ILE A 106 2.67 2.40 -12.98
CA ILE A 106 2.28 3.44 -13.94
C ILE A 106 3.44 4.42 -14.13
N THR A 107 3.42 5.16 -15.23
CA THR A 107 4.43 6.19 -15.48
C THR A 107 4.18 7.42 -14.62
N LEU A 108 5.21 8.27 -14.47
CA LEU A 108 5.07 9.52 -13.73
C LEU A 108 4.01 10.43 -14.36
N ASN A 109 3.92 10.47 -15.69
CA ASN A 109 2.88 11.23 -16.38
C ASN A 109 1.49 10.72 -16.06
N GLN A 110 1.30 9.41 -16.09
CA GLN A 110 0.01 8.79 -15.71
C GLN A 110 -0.34 9.11 -14.26
N TYR A 111 0.62 9.10 -13.37
CA TYR A 111 0.42 9.45 -11.98
C TYR A 111 -0.04 10.90 -11.82
N LYS A 112 0.67 11.84 -12.45
CA LYS A 112 0.36 13.27 -12.36
C LYS A 112 -1.00 13.63 -12.96
N ASN A 113 -1.42 12.93 -14.01
CA ASN A 113 -2.64 13.25 -14.76
C ASN A 113 -3.82 12.36 -14.36
N TYR A 114 -3.67 11.56 -13.31
CA TYR A 114 -4.67 10.55 -12.94
C TYR A 114 -6.06 11.13 -12.68
N ASN A 115 -6.12 12.30 -12.06
CA ASN A 115 -7.38 12.94 -11.67
C ASN A 115 -7.85 14.04 -12.65
N GLU A 116 -7.31 14.07 -13.84
CA GLU A 116 -7.71 15.04 -14.88
C GLU A 116 -8.81 14.52 -15.79
#